data_d26d2f30253f86b73092b7525400ddec
#
_entry.id   d26d2f30253f86b73092b7525400ddec
#
_cell.length_a   1.000
_cell.length_b   1.000
_cell.length_c   1.000
_cell.angle_alpha   90.00
_cell.angle_beta   90.00
_cell.angle_gamma   90.00
#
_symmetry.space_group_name_H-M   'P 1'
#
loop_
_entity.id
_entity.type
_entity.pdbx_description
1 polymer ?
#
loop_
_entity_poly.entity_id
_entity_poly.type
_entity_poly.pdbx_seq_one_letter_code
_entity_poly.pdbx_strand_id
1 'polypeptide(L)'
;MRRIVNSTYVTLDGVIQNPQNWPSVGGFTDDGNQIQTKLLGRCDAVLMGRHTYELFAPVWSARSGDPLSDGMNSLPKYVVATALTDPQWHNTTVIDHDPIETIRELKEQPGADIVQYGFGRLSHALMAAGLLDELRLWLHPFFVGSGTASDLLYRAGSSGSFELADSTSLDSGITILTYRSSAT
;
A
#
# COMPACT_ATOMS: atom_id res chain seq x y z
N MET A 1 -8.16 -11.93 14.22
CA MET A 1 -7.10 -10.92 14.06
C MET A 1 -7.19 -10.36 12.64
N ARG A 2 -7.18 -9.06 12.48
CA ARG A 2 -7.20 -8.36 11.18
C ARG A 2 -5.91 -8.64 10.42
N ARG A 3 -5.97 -8.77 9.10
CA ARG A 3 -4.75 -8.90 8.29
C ARG A 3 -4.32 -7.54 7.76
N ILE A 4 -3.02 -7.34 7.65
CA ILE A 4 -2.45 -6.21 6.90
C ILE A 4 -2.08 -6.69 5.52
N VAL A 5 -2.74 -6.11 4.51
CA VAL A 5 -2.54 -6.39 3.09
C VAL A 5 -1.85 -5.19 2.45
N ASN A 6 -0.58 -5.32 2.10
CA ASN A 6 0.10 -4.27 1.34
C ASN A 6 -0.26 -4.37 -0.15
N SER A 7 -0.55 -3.23 -0.76
CA SER A 7 -0.74 -3.10 -2.21
C SER A 7 0.18 -1.99 -2.72
N THR A 8 1.17 -2.36 -3.51
CA THR A 8 2.18 -1.41 -4.00
C THR A 8 2.54 -1.66 -5.45
N TYR A 9 2.87 -0.58 -6.16
CA TYR A 9 3.38 -0.61 -7.51
C TYR A 9 4.88 -0.79 -7.49
N VAL A 10 5.39 -1.55 -8.45
CA VAL A 10 6.82 -1.79 -8.63
C VAL A 10 7.14 -1.94 -10.11
N THR A 11 8.26 -1.41 -10.55
CA THR A 11 8.76 -1.56 -11.92
C THR A 11 9.68 -2.79 -12.04
N LEU A 12 10.05 -3.17 -13.27
CA LEU A 12 10.97 -4.31 -13.50
C LEU A 12 12.36 -4.10 -12.88
N ASP A 13 12.80 -2.85 -12.69
CA ASP A 13 14.03 -2.49 -11.99
C ASP A 13 13.84 -2.22 -10.49
N GLY A 14 12.66 -2.56 -9.95
CA GLY A 14 12.37 -2.52 -8.52
C GLY A 14 12.04 -1.16 -7.94
N VAL A 15 11.82 -0.14 -8.77
CA VAL A 15 11.41 1.21 -8.31
C VAL A 15 9.97 1.17 -7.82
N ILE A 16 9.71 1.80 -6.65
CA ILE A 16 8.39 1.86 -6.01
C ILE A 16 7.91 3.29 -5.76
N GLN A 17 8.75 4.29 -5.99
CA GLN A 17 8.46 5.69 -5.67
C GLN A 17 7.92 6.45 -6.89
N ASN A 18 7.09 7.46 -6.59
CA ASN A 18 6.60 8.43 -7.55
C ASN A 18 5.91 7.83 -8.79
N PRO A 19 4.96 6.86 -8.63
CA PRO A 19 4.31 6.20 -9.76
C PRO A 19 3.54 7.17 -10.67
N GLN A 20 3.17 8.35 -10.17
CA GLN A 20 2.53 9.41 -10.97
C GLN A 20 3.45 9.96 -12.09
N ASN A 21 4.76 9.76 -11.99
CA ASN A 21 5.77 10.20 -12.96
C ASN A 21 6.23 9.08 -13.91
N TRP A 22 5.70 7.87 -13.74
CA TRP A 22 6.09 6.73 -14.57
C TRP A 22 5.47 6.78 -15.95
N PRO A 23 6.06 6.07 -16.93
CA PRO A 23 5.45 5.89 -18.23
C PRO A 23 4.02 5.34 -18.09
N SER A 24 3.07 5.90 -18.83
CA SER A 24 1.71 5.37 -18.84
C SER A 24 1.68 4.04 -19.59
N VAL A 25 1.14 3.02 -18.95
CA VAL A 25 0.82 1.72 -19.58
C VAL A 25 -0.69 1.60 -19.83
N GLY A 26 -1.31 2.69 -20.26
CA GLY A 26 -2.76 2.72 -20.52
C GLY A 26 -3.62 3.10 -19.31
N GLY A 27 -3.00 3.55 -18.21
CA GLY A 27 -3.70 3.93 -16.98
C GLY A 27 -4.22 2.72 -16.20
N PHE A 28 -5.08 2.98 -15.22
CA PHE A 28 -5.88 1.92 -14.60
C PHE A 28 -6.93 1.47 -15.61
N THR A 29 -6.76 0.29 -16.14
CA THR A 29 -7.77 -0.41 -16.90
C THR A 29 -8.95 -0.76 -15.96
N ASP A 30 -10.12 -1.00 -16.50
CA ASP A 30 -11.32 -1.32 -15.70
C ASP A 30 -11.10 -2.53 -14.79
N ASP A 31 -10.33 -3.52 -15.24
CA ASP A 31 -9.94 -4.70 -14.46
C ASP A 31 -9.07 -4.33 -13.26
N GLY A 32 -8.08 -3.44 -13.42
CA GLY A 32 -7.25 -2.94 -12.32
C GLY A 32 -8.07 -2.17 -11.29
N ASN A 33 -8.98 -1.30 -11.71
CA ASN A 33 -9.91 -0.59 -10.84
C ASN A 33 -10.81 -1.54 -10.06
N GLN A 34 -11.32 -2.58 -10.71
CA GLN A 34 -12.16 -3.60 -10.06
C GLN A 34 -11.39 -4.38 -8.99
N ILE A 35 -10.12 -4.72 -9.24
CA ILE A 35 -9.27 -5.44 -8.27
C ILE A 35 -8.99 -4.56 -7.04
N GLN A 36 -8.69 -3.28 -7.23
CA GLN A 36 -8.49 -2.33 -6.13
C GLN A 36 -9.80 -2.12 -5.34
N THR A 37 -10.92 -1.95 -6.03
CA THR A 37 -12.23 -1.80 -5.39
C THR A 37 -12.59 -3.04 -4.56
N LYS A 38 -12.35 -4.25 -5.09
CA LYS A 38 -12.58 -5.51 -4.37
C LYS A 38 -11.66 -5.64 -3.14
N LEU A 39 -10.40 -5.21 -3.26
CA LEU A 39 -9.48 -5.20 -2.12
C LEU A 39 -9.99 -4.24 -1.04
N LEU A 40 -10.33 -3.01 -1.42
CA LEU A 40 -10.80 -1.99 -0.51
C LEU A 40 -12.12 -2.39 0.19
N GLY A 41 -13.04 -3.03 -0.56
CA GLY A 41 -14.30 -3.55 -0.02
C GLY A 41 -14.17 -4.69 1.02
N ARG A 42 -12.97 -5.28 1.15
CA ARG A 42 -12.64 -6.27 2.19
C ARG A 42 -11.97 -5.65 3.40
N CYS A 43 -11.67 -4.37 3.34
CA CYS A 43 -10.92 -3.65 4.37
C CYS A 43 -11.83 -2.64 5.07
N ASP A 44 -11.54 -2.36 6.32
CA ASP A 44 -12.23 -1.33 7.09
C ASP A 44 -11.28 -0.22 7.56
N ALA A 45 -10.02 -0.26 7.15
CA ALA A 45 -9.04 0.78 7.41
C ALA A 45 -7.96 0.84 6.33
N VAL A 46 -7.37 2.01 6.16
CA VAL A 46 -6.23 2.28 5.29
C VAL A 46 -5.03 2.66 6.16
N LEU A 47 -3.88 2.04 5.92
CA LEU A 47 -2.61 2.33 6.59
C LEU A 47 -1.61 2.86 5.57
N MET A 48 -0.87 3.91 5.92
CA MET A 48 0.17 4.45 5.06
C MET A 48 1.24 5.21 5.84
N GLY A 49 2.41 5.36 5.23
CA GLY A 49 3.41 6.30 5.72
C GLY A 49 3.14 7.72 5.21
N ARG A 50 3.81 8.70 5.82
CA ARG A 50 3.68 10.13 5.51
C ARG A 50 3.79 10.42 4.01
N HIS A 51 4.81 9.90 3.33
CA HIS A 51 5.04 10.18 1.91
C HIS A 51 3.85 9.73 1.04
N THR A 52 3.31 8.54 1.28
CA THR A 52 2.12 8.06 0.57
C THR A 52 0.90 8.94 0.87
N TYR A 53 0.73 9.37 2.12
CA TYR A 53 -0.33 10.30 2.50
C TYR A 53 -0.25 11.62 1.74
N GLU A 54 0.94 12.23 1.67
CA GLU A 54 1.16 13.50 1.00
C GLU A 54 0.86 13.43 -0.51
N LEU A 55 1.06 12.25 -1.13
CA LEU A 55 0.69 12.01 -2.53
C LEU A 55 -0.80 11.69 -2.71
N PHE A 56 -1.39 10.93 -1.79
CA PHE A 56 -2.75 10.42 -1.91
C PHE A 56 -3.80 11.46 -1.50
N ALA A 57 -3.58 12.19 -0.41
CA ALA A 57 -4.56 13.09 0.15
C ALA A 57 -5.10 14.11 -0.87
N PRO A 58 -4.28 14.88 -1.61
CA PRO A 58 -4.78 15.85 -2.57
C PRO A 58 -5.53 15.21 -3.75
N VAL A 59 -5.16 13.98 -4.12
CA VAL A 59 -5.77 13.28 -5.27
C VAL A 59 -7.12 12.67 -4.88
N TRP A 60 -7.15 11.90 -3.79
CA TRP A 60 -8.34 11.15 -3.40
C TRP A 60 -9.40 12.04 -2.76
N SER A 61 -9.03 13.04 -1.95
CA SER A 61 -10.00 13.96 -1.35
C SER A 61 -10.76 14.80 -2.39
N ALA A 62 -10.20 14.99 -3.57
CA ALA A 62 -10.83 15.71 -4.67
C ALA A 62 -11.71 14.83 -5.58
N ARG A 63 -11.76 13.51 -5.34
CA ARG A 63 -12.51 12.54 -6.15
C ARG A 63 -13.74 12.02 -5.41
N SER A 64 -14.81 11.77 -6.14
CA SER A 64 -16.03 11.15 -5.64
C SER A 64 -16.87 10.60 -6.79
N GLY A 65 -17.86 9.79 -6.47
CA GLY A 65 -18.85 9.30 -7.42
C GLY A 65 -18.45 8.02 -8.16
N ASP A 66 -17.37 7.36 -7.71
CA ASP A 66 -17.02 6.00 -8.10
C ASP A 66 -16.68 5.15 -6.86
N PRO A 67 -16.91 3.81 -6.91
CA PRO A 67 -16.74 2.96 -5.73
C PRO A 67 -15.34 2.97 -5.10
N LEU A 68 -14.29 3.17 -5.90
CA LEU A 68 -12.92 3.20 -5.38
C LEU A 68 -12.65 4.51 -4.63
N SER A 69 -13.01 5.65 -5.22
CA SER A 69 -12.83 6.96 -4.60
C SER A 69 -13.68 7.12 -3.34
N ASP A 70 -14.94 6.70 -3.40
CA ASP A 70 -15.86 6.76 -2.27
C ASP A 70 -15.39 5.85 -1.13
N GLY A 71 -14.90 4.66 -1.45
CA GLY A 71 -14.27 3.75 -0.49
C GLY A 71 -13.03 4.35 0.17
N MET A 72 -12.10 4.88 -0.62
CA MET A 72 -10.88 5.53 -0.11
C MET A 72 -11.20 6.71 0.83
N ASN A 73 -12.24 7.47 0.52
CA ASN A 73 -12.63 8.63 1.33
C ASN A 73 -13.39 8.23 2.61
N SER A 74 -14.23 7.19 2.57
CA SER A 74 -15.05 6.79 3.72
C SER A 74 -14.26 6.07 4.82
N LEU A 75 -13.26 5.26 4.45
CA LEU A 75 -12.50 4.46 5.42
C LEU A 75 -11.65 5.32 6.37
N PRO A 76 -11.47 4.92 7.64
CA PRO A 76 -10.44 5.46 8.52
C PRO A 76 -9.04 5.29 7.92
N LYS A 77 -8.22 6.33 8.00
CA LYS A 77 -6.83 6.33 7.56
C LYS A 77 -5.91 6.45 8.76
N TYR A 78 -4.96 5.55 8.88
CA TYR A 78 -3.89 5.60 9.87
C TYR A 78 -2.60 5.97 9.17
N VAL A 79 -1.99 7.07 9.56
CA VAL A 79 -0.80 7.63 8.92
C VAL A 79 0.36 7.67 9.88
N VAL A 80 1.38 6.87 9.61
CA VAL A 80 2.62 6.88 10.41
C VAL A 80 3.47 8.07 10.01
N ALA A 81 3.56 9.07 10.89
CA ALA A 81 4.27 10.31 10.64
C ALA A 81 4.58 11.06 11.93
N THR A 82 5.83 11.46 12.15
CA THR A 82 6.26 12.24 13.32
C THR A 82 6.05 13.76 13.18
N ALA A 83 5.77 14.25 11.98
CA ALA A 83 5.69 15.68 11.68
C ALA A 83 4.46 16.07 10.84
N LEU A 84 3.39 15.28 10.88
CA LEU A 84 2.11 15.58 10.25
C LEU A 84 1.16 16.11 11.34
N THR A 85 0.92 17.42 11.38
CA THR A 85 0.20 18.07 12.49
C THR A 85 -1.25 18.39 12.18
N ASP A 86 -1.68 18.49 10.96
CA ASP A 86 -3.06 18.86 10.59
C ASP A 86 -3.48 18.14 9.31
N PRO A 87 -3.82 16.82 9.41
CA PRO A 87 -4.20 16.05 8.25
C PRO A 87 -5.54 16.54 7.67
N GLN A 88 -5.51 17.02 6.43
CA GLN A 88 -6.69 17.58 5.75
C GLN A 88 -7.61 16.52 5.15
N TRP A 89 -7.12 15.30 4.94
CA TRP A 89 -7.95 14.23 4.42
C TRP A 89 -8.84 13.66 5.52
N HIS A 90 -10.14 13.67 5.29
CA HIS A 90 -11.14 13.24 6.25
C HIS A 90 -10.87 11.84 6.84
N ASN A 91 -11.26 11.62 8.09
CA ASN A 91 -11.04 10.36 8.83
C ASN A 91 -9.57 9.94 8.96
N THR A 92 -8.64 10.88 9.10
CA THR A 92 -7.21 10.59 9.27
C THR A 92 -6.80 10.66 10.74
N THR A 93 -6.17 9.58 11.21
CA THR A 93 -5.49 9.50 12.52
C THR A 93 -4.00 9.42 12.29
N VAL A 94 -3.23 10.29 12.92
CA VAL A 94 -1.76 10.27 12.86
C VAL A 94 -1.22 9.38 13.97
N ILE A 95 -0.30 8.48 13.61
CA ILE A 95 0.50 7.67 14.54
C ILE A 95 1.90 8.28 14.56
N ASP A 96 2.20 9.06 15.58
CA ASP A 96 3.44 9.84 15.71
C ASP A 96 4.49 9.20 16.62
N HIS A 97 4.10 8.21 17.43
CA HIS A 97 4.96 7.46 18.35
C HIS A 97 4.62 5.96 18.33
N ASP A 98 5.57 5.12 18.70
CA ASP A 98 5.44 3.65 18.82
C ASP A 98 4.62 2.97 17.72
N PRO A 99 4.90 3.24 16.42
CA PRO A 99 4.01 2.85 15.34
C PRO A 99 3.81 1.33 15.24
N ILE A 100 4.80 0.53 15.57
CA ILE A 100 4.69 -0.93 15.48
C ILE A 100 3.75 -1.47 16.55
N GLU A 101 3.82 -0.97 17.77
CA GLU A 101 2.92 -1.41 18.84
C GLU A 101 1.48 -0.92 18.60
N THR A 102 1.32 0.35 18.23
CA THR A 102 0.00 0.91 17.88
C THR A 102 -0.67 0.11 16.74
N ILE A 103 0.10 -0.28 15.73
CA ILE A 103 -0.43 -1.08 14.60
C ILE A 103 -0.71 -2.52 15.05
N ARG A 104 0.06 -3.08 15.96
CA ARG A 104 -0.23 -4.40 16.57
C ARG A 104 -1.56 -4.38 17.32
N GLU A 105 -1.77 -3.40 18.17
CA GLU A 105 -3.04 -3.21 18.89
C GLU A 105 -4.21 -3.00 17.92
N LEU A 106 -4.02 -2.18 16.87
CA LEU A 106 -5.03 -1.99 15.83
C LEU A 106 -5.39 -3.31 15.12
N LYS A 107 -4.40 -4.14 14.86
CA LYS A 107 -4.58 -5.45 14.22
C LYS A 107 -5.34 -6.45 15.11
N GLU A 108 -5.22 -6.35 16.43
CA GLU A 108 -5.91 -7.19 17.41
C GLU A 108 -7.38 -6.81 17.61
N GLN A 109 -7.77 -5.58 17.28
CA GLN A 109 -9.16 -5.14 17.39
C GLN A 109 -10.08 -5.96 16.46
N PRO A 110 -11.37 -6.12 16.83
CA PRO A 110 -12.36 -6.65 15.91
C PRO A 110 -12.48 -5.79 14.65
N GLY A 111 -12.62 -6.41 13.50
CA GLY A 111 -12.75 -5.68 12.24
C GLY A 111 -12.37 -6.54 11.03
N ALA A 112 -12.39 -5.90 9.86
CA ALA A 112 -11.98 -6.46 8.59
C ALA A 112 -10.47 -6.27 8.35
N ASP A 113 -9.97 -6.57 7.17
CA ASP A 113 -8.56 -6.39 6.82
C ASP A 113 -8.17 -4.89 6.81
N ILE A 114 -6.90 -4.62 6.96
CA ILE A 114 -6.29 -3.28 6.83
C ILE A 114 -5.52 -3.26 5.52
N VAL A 115 -5.86 -2.37 4.59
CA VAL A 115 -5.03 -2.18 3.40
C VAL A 115 -3.91 -1.19 3.69
N GLN A 116 -2.68 -1.56 3.35
CA GLN A 116 -1.53 -0.67 3.40
C GLN A 116 -1.12 -0.26 1.99
N TYR A 117 -1.03 1.03 1.73
CA TYR A 117 -0.54 1.56 0.46
C TYR A 117 0.89 2.09 0.58
N GLY A 118 1.63 1.90 -0.52
CA GLY A 118 3.05 2.22 -0.61
C GLY A 118 3.93 1.19 0.10
N PHE A 119 5.20 1.12 -0.31
CA PHE A 119 6.20 0.24 0.30
C PHE A 119 7.44 1.05 0.65
N GLY A 120 7.85 1.03 1.91
CA GLY A 120 8.98 1.82 2.38
C GLY A 120 9.36 1.43 3.81
N ARG A 121 9.86 2.37 4.58
CA ARG A 121 10.32 2.11 5.96
C ARG A 121 9.26 1.42 6.81
N LEU A 122 8.00 1.86 6.70
CA LEU A 122 6.89 1.28 7.45
C LEU A 122 6.68 -0.19 7.06
N SER A 123 6.61 -0.51 5.77
CA SER A 123 6.38 -1.89 5.30
C SER A 123 7.51 -2.83 5.72
N HIS A 124 8.75 -2.37 5.63
CA HIS A 124 9.90 -3.14 6.11
C HIS A 124 9.86 -3.37 7.63
N ALA A 125 9.42 -2.37 8.41
CA ALA A 125 9.26 -2.51 9.85
C ALA A 125 8.12 -3.48 10.21
N LEU A 126 6.99 -3.42 9.49
CA LEU A 126 5.88 -4.36 9.66
C LEU A 126 6.29 -5.79 9.31
N MET A 127 7.06 -5.96 8.23
CA MET A 127 7.60 -7.25 7.82
C MET A 127 8.53 -7.83 8.90
N ALA A 128 9.47 -7.03 9.41
CA ALA A 128 10.39 -7.43 10.49
C ALA A 128 9.66 -7.76 11.81
N ALA A 129 8.52 -7.12 12.07
CA ALA A 129 7.69 -7.37 13.26
C ALA A 129 6.69 -8.52 13.07
N GLY A 130 6.66 -9.19 11.90
CA GLY A 130 5.69 -10.25 11.59
C GLY A 130 4.24 -9.75 11.48
N LEU A 131 4.04 -8.47 11.18
CA LEU A 131 2.71 -7.86 11.09
C LEU A 131 2.16 -7.77 9.67
N LEU A 132 3.02 -7.88 8.65
CA LEU A 132 2.61 -7.89 7.24
C LEU A 132 2.15 -9.30 6.85
N ASP A 133 0.87 -9.48 6.54
CA ASP A 133 0.30 -10.79 6.23
C ASP A 133 0.27 -11.10 4.72
N GLU A 134 0.01 -10.09 3.90
CA GLU A 134 -0.12 -10.25 2.46
C GLU A 134 0.57 -9.09 1.73
N LEU A 135 1.34 -9.40 0.70
CA LEU A 135 2.02 -8.44 -0.16
C LEU A 135 1.52 -8.59 -1.60
N ARG A 136 0.92 -7.54 -2.14
CA ARG A 136 0.49 -7.45 -3.54
C ARG A 136 1.40 -6.52 -4.31
N LEU A 137 2.22 -7.08 -5.17
CA LEU A 137 3.10 -6.34 -6.07
C LEU A 137 2.42 -6.18 -7.43
N TRP A 138 2.14 -4.95 -7.82
CA TRP A 138 1.68 -4.58 -9.15
C TRP A 138 2.92 -4.31 -10.01
N LEU A 139 3.42 -5.36 -10.65
CA LEU A 139 4.63 -5.31 -11.46
C LEU A 139 4.34 -4.66 -12.81
N HIS A 140 4.85 -3.45 -12.99
CA HIS A 140 4.74 -2.68 -14.22
C HIS A 140 5.78 -3.09 -15.24
N PRO A 141 5.43 -3.27 -16.55
CA PRO A 141 6.28 -3.91 -17.56
C PRO A 141 7.31 -2.96 -18.17
N PHE A 142 8.02 -2.16 -17.36
CA PHE A 142 9.05 -1.24 -17.82
C PHE A 142 10.14 -0.99 -16.77
N PHE A 143 11.23 -0.36 -17.21
CA PHE A 143 12.29 0.16 -16.35
C PHE A 143 12.16 1.68 -16.26
N VAL A 144 12.24 2.26 -15.07
CA VAL A 144 12.34 3.71 -14.88
C VAL A 144 13.77 4.16 -15.15
N GLY A 145 14.77 3.35 -14.79
CA GLY A 145 16.18 3.61 -15.05
C GLY A 145 16.75 4.78 -14.24
N SER A 146 16.02 5.27 -13.25
CA SER A 146 16.43 6.38 -12.39
C SER A 146 15.96 6.15 -10.95
N GLY A 147 16.59 6.82 -10.00
CA GLY A 147 16.27 6.72 -8.60
C GLY A 147 17.48 6.40 -7.73
N THR A 148 17.25 6.39 -6.44
CA THR A 148 18.24 6.05 -5.40
C THR A 148 17.85 4.75 -4.71
N ALA A 149 18.71 4.21 -3.85
CA ALA A 149 18.41 3.01 -3.08
C ALA A 149 17.14 3.14 -2.20
N SER A 150 16.75 4.37 -1.83
CA SER A 150 15.51 4.63 -1.09
C SER A 150 14.24 4.52 -1.93
N ASP A 151 14.37 4.54 -3.25
CA ASP A 151 13.26 4.48 -4.21
C ASP A 151 12.93 3.03 -4.63
N LEU A 152 13.75 2.08 -4.17
CA LEU A 152 13.61 0.66 -4.52
C LEU A 152 12.81 -0.13 -3.49
N LEU A 153 12.20 -1.22 -3.95
CA LEU A 153 11.61 -2.25 -3.10
C LEU A 153 12.68 -2.86 -2.16
N TYR A 154 13.92 -2.95 -2.63
CA TYR A 154 15.07 -3.40 -1.85
C TYR A 154 15.40 -2.43 -0.71
N ARG A 155 15.72 -2.99 0.45
CA ARG A 155 16.28 -2.27 1.59
C ARG A 155 17.37 -3.11 2.26
N ALA A 156 18.55 -2.54 2.42
CA ALA A 156 19.66 -3.20 3.10
C ALA A 156 19.28 -3.63 4.53
N GLY A 157 19.58 -4.88 4.88
CA GLY A 157 19.28 -5.44 6.20
C GLY A 157 17.81 -5.84 6.42
N SER A 158 16.96 -5.73 5.41
CA SER A 158 15.58 -6.19 5.48
C SER A 158 15.42 -7.49 4.71
N SER A 159 14.86 -8.51 5.37
CA SER A 159 14.59 -9.83 4.78
C SER A 159 13.19 -10.30 5.18
N GLY A 160 12.60 -11.15 4.35
CA GLY A 160 11.32 -11.80 4.60
C GLY A 160 11.09 -12.92 3.60
N SER A 161 10.33 -13.92 4.00
CA SER A 161 9.95 -15.05 3.15
C SER A 161 8.45 -15.01 2.87
N PHE A 162 8.09 -15.30 1.62
CA PHE A 162 6.72 -15.25 1.16
C PHE A 162 6.43 -16.44 0.25
N GLU A 163 5.18 -16.87 0.26
CA GLU A 163 4.65 -17.88 -0.65
C GLU A 163 3.72 -17.22 -1.66
N LEU A 164 3.88 -17.54 -2.95
CA LEU A 164 2.98 -17.05 -3.99
C LEU A 164 1.60 -17.68 -3.79
N ALA A 165 0.60 -16.84 -3.57
CA ALA A 165 -0.78 -17.25 -3.38
C ALA A 165 -1.63 -17.09 -4.65
N ASP A 166 -1.34 -16.08 -5.46
CA ASP A 166 -2.05 -15.79 -6.71
C ASP A 166 -1.21 -14.94 -7.66
N SER A 167 -1.50 -15.03 -8.96
CA SER A 167 -0.96 -14.13 -9.97
C SER A 167 -2.02 -13.80 -11.00
N THR A 168 -2.21 -12.52 -11.28
CA THR A 168 -3.19 -12.00 -12.23
C THR A 168 -2.51 -11.05 -13.22
N SER A 169 -2.65 -11.30 -14.52
CA SER A 169 -2.17 -10.38 -15.56
C SER A 169 -3.33 -9.51 -16.04
N LEU A 170 -3.07 -8.20 -16.16
CA LEU A 170 -4.02 -7.24 -16.70
C LEU A 170 -3.79 -7.03 -18.20
N ASP A 171 -4.80 -6.54 -18.89
CA ASP A 171 -4.72 -6.23 -20.33
C ASP A 171 -3.65 -5.17 -20.65
N SER A 172 -3.31 -4.32 -19.66
CA SER A 172 -2.22 -3.34 -19.74
C SER A 172 -0.81 -3.95 -19.69
N GLY A 173 -0.67 -5.26 -19.45
CA GLY A 173 0.60 -5.94 -19.23
C GLY A 173 1.13 -5.87 -17.79
N ILE A 174 0.43 -5.17 -16.89
CA ILE A 174 0.75 -5.22 -15.46
C ILE A 174 0.44 -6.62 -14.93
N THR A 175 1.36 -7.19 -14.15
CA THR A 175 1.12 -8.46 -13.45
C THR A 175 1.03 -8.20 -11.95
N ILE A 176 -0.07 -8.64 -11.34
CA ILE A 176 -0.29 -8.55 -9.90
C ILE A 176 0.14 -9.87 -9.28
N LEU A 177 1.19 -9.83 -8.47
CA LEU A 177 1.68 -10.98 -7.71
C LEU A 177 1.20 -10.83 -6.26
N THR A 178 0.40 -11.78 -5.81
CA THR A 178 -0.09 -11.82 -4.42
C THR A 178 0.69 -12.87 -3.64
N TYR A 179 1.40 -12.41 -2.64
CA TYR A 179 2.20 -13.23 -1.74
C TYR A 179 1.62 -13.22 -0.33
N ARG A 180 1.74 -14.33 0.38
CA ARG A 180 1.46 -14.43 1.81
C ARG A 180 2.77 -14.56 2.57
N SER A 181 2.86 -13.89 3.71
CA SER A 181 3.99 -14.07 4.62
C SER A 181 4.05 -15.52 5.06
N SER A 182 5.19 -16.15 4.87
CA SER A 182 5.45 -17.47 5.47
C SER A 182 5.60 -17.26 6.98
N ALA A 183 4.80 -17.97 7.77
CA ALA A 183 4.97 -17.96 9.23
C ALA A 183 6.40 -18.43 9.55
N THR A 184 7.16 -17.59 10.24
CA THR A 184 8.48 -17.94 10.78
C THR A 184 8.30 -18.75 12.05
#